data_8c0abf1d4d8bbfe913661cb25563d01a
#
_entry.id   8c0abf1d4d8bbfe913661cb25563d01a
#
_cell.length_a   1.000
_cell.length_b   1.000
_cell.length_c   1.000
_cell.angle_alpha   90.00
_cell.angle_beta   90.00
_cell.angle_gamma   90.00
#
_symmetry.space_group_name_H-M   'P 1'
#
loop_
_entity.id
_entity.type
_entity.pdbx_description
1 polymer ?
#
loop_
_entity_poly.entity_id
_entity_poly.type
_entity_poly.pdbx_seq_one_letter_code
_entity_poly.pdbx_strand_id
1 'polypeptide(L)'
;TTGLVTDLGLDADDDGEDDDILAPVATIPLRPAARFVDVPYELPSVDLLAEPRESDGSNLDPEMLEDNALQLQQVIQDFGVRGEILAVRPGPVVTLYEMEPAPGTKSSRVISLADDIARSMSAISARVAVVQGRNAIGIELPNLKRETVYLRELLTSPVFTETKQKLALCLGKNIGGEAIIADLARMPHLLVAGTTGSGKSVAINTMILSLLYRMKPEECRLIMVDPKMLELSVYDGIPHLLSPVVTDPKKAVIALKWAVREMEERYKKMARLG
;
A
#
# COMPACT_ATOMS: atom_id res chain seq x y z
N THR A 1 12.85 -26.92 -12.26
CA THR A 1 13.60 -27.82 -11.40
C THR A 1 13.45 -27.39 -9.95
N THR A 2 12.56 -28.05 -9.31
CA THR A 2 12.58 -28.73 -8.03
C THR A 2 12.93 -27.91 -6.79
N GLY A 3 11.93 -27.79 -5.98
CA GLY A 3 11.80 -27.26 -4.68
C GLY A 3 12.77 -27.82 -3.62
N LEU A 4 12.88 -27.06 -2.58
CA LEU A 4 13.26 -27.53 -1.25
C LEU A 4 12.20 -27.01 -0.28
N VAL A 5 11.25 -27.89 0.00
CA VAL A 5 10.43 -27.82 1.22
C VAL A 5 11.33 -28.42 2.31
N THR A 6 11.86 -27.58 3.17
CA THR A 6 12.45 -28.03 4.42
C THR A 6 11.33 -28.29 5.40
N ASP A 7 11.20 -29.56 5.69
CA ASP A 7 10.41 -30.17 6.74
C ASP A 7 10.72 -29.50 8.08
N LEU A 8 9.77 -28.74 8.61
CA LEU A 8 9.76 -28.31 10.01
C LEU A 8 9.09 -29.43 10.78
N GLY A 9 9.92 -30.36 11.28
CA GLY A 9 9.50 -31.39 12.20
C GLY A 9 8.79 -30.77 13.41
N LEU A 10 7.48 -30.89 13.44
CA LEU A 10 6.66 -30.75 14.60
C LEU A 10 6.48 -32.17 15.16
N ASP A 11 7.38 -32.58 16.02
CA ASP A 11 7.14 -33.74 16.87
C ASP A 11 5.95 -33.39 17.78
N ALA A 12 4.82 -34.01 17.49
CA ALA A 12 3.74 -34.16 18.41
C ALA A 12 4.16 -35.27 19.37
N ASP A 13 4.30 -34.91 20.63
CA ASP A 13 4.10 -35.75 21.81
C ASP A 13 4.79 -35.07 23.01
N ASP A 14 4.06 -34.21 23.70
CA ASP A 14 4.28 -33.97 25.12
C ASP A 14 2.91 -33.68 25.77
N ASP A 15 2.24 -34.78 26.17
CA ASP A 15 1.09 -34.76 27.04
C ASP A 15 1.57 -34.46 28.46
N GLY A 16 2.00 -33.22 28.69
CA GLY A 16 2.31 -32.68 30.00
C GLY A 16 1.14 -31.83 30.48
N GLU A 17 0.39 -32.37 31.43
CA GLU A 17 -0.54 -31.62 32.26
C GLU A 17 0.21 -30.48 32.98
N ASP A 18 0.15 -29.26 32.40
CA ASP A 18 0.54 -28.00 33.05
C ASP A 18 -0.70 -27.24 33.53
N ASP A 19 -1.33 -27.82 34.55
CA ASP A 19 -2.28 -27.17 35.45
C ASP A 19 -1.51 -26.38 36.55
N ASP A 20 -0.63 -25.45 36.18
CA ASP A 20 -0.12 -24.47 37.15
C ASP A 20 0.81 -23.47 36.46
N ILE A 21 0.33 -22.50 35.74
CA ILE A 21 0.99 -21.19 35.60
C ILE A 21 -0.08 -20.13 35.21
N LEU A 22 -1.02 -19.88 36.09
CA LEU A 22 -1.65 -18.57 36.20
C LEU A 22 -0.77 -17.65 37.06
N ALA A 23 0.48 -17.47 36.64
CA ALA A 23 1.22 -16.31 37.09
C ALA A 23 0.43 -15.05 36.71
N PRO A 24 0.25 -14.09 37.62
CA PRO A 24 -0.47 -12.87 37.30
C PRO A 24 0.18 -12.25 36.08
N VAL A 25 -0.56 -12.24 34.97
CA VAL A 25 -0.10 -11.66 33.71
C VAL A 25 0.27 -10.22 34.06
N ALA A 26 1.56 -9.91 33.94
CA ALA A 26 2.06 -8.56 34.13
C ALA A 26 1.16 -7.62 33.33
N THR A 27 0.36 -6.85 34.02
CA THR A 27 -0.47 -5.82 33.44
C THR A 27 0.49 -4.89 32.72
N ILE A 28 0.40 -4.83 31.39
CA ILE A 28 1.02 -3.70 30.68
C ILE A 28 0.42 -2.50 31.39
N PRO A 29 1.23 -1.57 31.97
CA PRO A 29 0.68 -0.36 32.51
C PRO A 29 0.07 0.37 31.32
N LEU A 30 -1.26 0.20 31.13
CA LEU A 30 -2.02 1.11 30.31
C LEU A 30 -1.68 2.47 30.88
N ARG A 31 -0.96 3.28 30.14
CA ARG A 31 -0.68 4.66 30.52
C ARG A 31 -2.02 5.21 30.96
N PRO A 32 -2.19 5.66 32.24
CA PRO A 32 -3.43 6.29 32.63
C PRO A 32 -3.65 7.33 31.57
N ALA A 33 -4.82 7.31 30.93
CA ALA A 33 -5.15 8.24 29.84
C ALA A 33 -4.58 9.58 30.27
N ALA A 34 -3.55 10.05 29.57
CA ALA A 34 -2.86 11.26 29.97
C ALA A 34 -4.00 12.22 30.31
N ARG A 35 -3.97 12.87 31.50
CA ARG A 35 -4.98 13.84 31.86
C ARG A 35 -4.91 14.87 30.75
N PHE A 36 -5.65 14.62 29.69
CA PHE A 36 -5.86 15.60 28.66
C PHE A 36 -6.58 16.73 29.40
N VAL A 37 -5.89 17.83 29.59
CA VAL A 37 -6.55 19.10 29.82
C VAL A 37 -7.71 19.11 28.85
N ASP A 38 -8.92 19.56 29.26
CA ASP A 38 -10.17 19.57 28.49
C ASP A 38 -10.09 20.40 27.17
N VAL A 39 -9.03 20.14 26.40
CA VAL A 39 -8.84 20.68 25.06
C VAL A 39 -9.35 19.62 24.08
N PRO A 40 -10.40 19.93 23.32
CA PRO A 40 -10.90 19.01 22.32
C PRO A 40 -9.76 18.66 21.34
N TYR A 41 -9.64 17.35 21.01
CA TYR A 41 -8.63 16.90 20.05
C TYR A 41 -8.94 17.50 18.66
N GLU A 42 -7.95 18.17 18.08
CA GLU A 42 -8.03 18.70 16.72
C GLU A 42 -7.21 17.82 15.79
N LEU A 43 -7.79 17.52 14.60
CA LEU A 43 -7.05 16.78 13.56
C LEU A 43 -5.89 17.65 13.04
N PRO A 44 -4.77 17.00 12.65
CA PRO A 44 -3.65 17.72 12.05
C PRO A 44 -4.08 18.49 10.79
N SER A 45 -3.61 19.75 10.64
CA SER A 45 -3.84 20.49 9.40
C SER A 45 -3.02 19.90 8.25
N VAL A 46 -3.61 19.81 7.07
CA VAL A 46 -2.91 19.40 5.84
C VAL A 46 -1.76 20.37 5.46
N ASP A 47 -1.77 21.58 6.03
CA ASP A 47 -0.70 22.58 5.82
C ASP A 47 0.63 22.21 6.46
N LEU A 48 0.62 21.21 7.36
CA LEU A 48 1.84 20.61 7.90
C LEU A 48 2.60 19.76 6.87
N LEU A 49 1.93 19.39 5.78
CA LEU A 49 2.52 18.59 4.70
C LEU A 49 3.05 19.49 3.58
N ALA A 50 4.13 19.03 2.95
CA ALA A 50 4.70 19.73 1.81
C ALA A 50 3.67 19.93 0.69
N GLU A 51 3.68 21.11 0.10
CA GLU A 51 2.87 21.39 -1.08
C GLU A 51 3.37 20.58 -2.28
N PRO A 52 2.45 20.04 -3.09
CA PRO A 52 2.82 19.44 -4.36
C PRO A 52 3.55 20.48 -5.22
N ARG A 53 4.71 20.09 -5.74
CA ARG A 53 5.36 20.92 -6.75
C ARG A 53 4.56 20.81 -8.04
N GLU A 54 4.44 21.93 -8.73
CA GLU A 54 3.86 21.92 -10.07
C GLU A 54 4.69 21.00 -10.95
N SER A 55 4.01 20.08 -11.65
CA SER A 55 4.64 19.30 -12.71
C SER A 55 5.14 20.29 -13.79
N ASP A 56 6.37 20.12 -14.23
CA ASP A 56 6.88 20.91 -15.36
C ASP A 56 6.23 20.54 -16.70
N GLY A 57 5.26 19.62 -16.66
CA GLY A 57 4.50 19.19 -17.84
C GLY A 57 5.31 18.36 -18.84
N SER A 58 6.59 18.09 -18.56
CA SER A 58 7.46 17.39 -19.52
C SER A 58 6.99 15.98 -19.88
N ASN A 59 6.19 15.34 -19.00
CA ASN A 59 5.59 14.04 -19.29
C ASN A 59 4.25 14.14 -20.04
N LEU A 60 3.72 15.36 -20.22
CA LEU A 60 2.42 15.64 -20.82
C LEU A 60 2.56 16.33 -22.19
N ASP A 61 3.77 16.42 -22.72
CA ASP A 61 4.00 16.96 -24.07
C ASP A 61 3.30 16.05 -25.09
N PRO A 62 2.23 16.52 -25.76
CA PRO A 62 1.46 15.70 -26.68
C PRO A 62 2.28 15.21 -27.88
N GLU A 63 3.19 16.03 -28.36
CA GLU A 63 4.04 15.70 -29.53
C GLU A 63 4.99 14.54 -29.15
N MET A 64 5.64 14.63 -28.01
CA MET A 64 6.52 13.55 -27.51
C MET A 64 5.74 12.26 -27.22
N LEU A 65 4.53 12.35 -26.70
CA LEU A 65 3.69 11.17 -26.41
C LEU A 65 3.24 10.49 -27.71
N GLU A 66 2.91 11.26 -28.75
CA GLU A 66 2.53 10.76 -30.07
C GLU A 66 3.71 10.09 -30.76
N ASP A 67 4.88 10.73 -30.75
CA ASP A 67 6.12 10.17 -31.31
C ASP A 67 6.49 8.86 -30.66
N ASN A 68 6.44 8.79 -29.33
CA ASN A 68 6.69 7.55 -28.59
C ASN A 68 5.67 6.45 -28.93
N ALA A 69 4.40 6.80 -29.14
CA ALA A 69 3.37 5.84 -29.53
C ALA A 69 3.64 5.28 -30.93
N LEU A 70 3.99 6.14 -31.89
CA LEU A 70 4.35 5.73 -33.26
C LEU A 70 5.59 4.83 -33.26
N GLN A 71 6.63 5.23 -32.52
CA GLN A 71 7.84 4.41 -32.40
C GLN A 71 7.54 3.06 -31.76
N LEU A 72 6.76 3.01 -30.66
CA LEU A 72 6.36 1.77 -29.99
C LEU A 72 5.56 0.87 -30.95
N GLN A 73 4.63 1.43 -31.71
CA GLN A 73 3.85 0.68 -32.69
C GLN A 73 4.75 0.07 -33.78
N GLN A 74 5.73 0.81 -34.25
CA GLN A 74 6.71 0.31 -35.24
C GLN A 74 7.54 -0.83 -34.62
N VAL A 75 8.05 -0.67 -33.41
CA VAL A 75 8.82 -1.72 -32.71
C VAL A 75 8.01 -3.01 -32.58
N ILE A 76 6.75 -2.93 -32.21
CA ILE A 76 5.88 -4.10 -32.07
C ILE A 76 5.66 -4.78 -33.41
N GLN A 77 5.50 -4.00 -34.51
CA GLN A 77 5.35 -4.51 -35.85
C GLN A 77 6.62 -5.21 -36.35
N ASP A 78 7.80 -4.69 -36.01
CA ASP A 78 9.10 -5.27 -36.37
C ASP A 78 9.29 -6.64 -35.76
N PHE A 79 8.71 -6.88 -34.54
CA PHE A 79 8.65 -8.20 -33.92
C PHE A 79 7.51 -9.09 -34.44
N GLY A 80 6.84 -8.68 -35.52
CA GLY A 80 5.82 -9.46 -36.22
C GLY A 80 4.49 -9.53 -35.47
N VAL A 81 4.21 -8.57 -34.61
CA VAL A 81 2.90 -8.40 -33.97
C VAL A 81 2.16 -7.25 -34.65
N ARG A 82 0.93 -7.51 -35.10
CA ARG A 82 0.06 -6.50 -35.72
C ARG A 82 -0.92 -5.97 -34.68
N GLY A 83 -1.15 -4.68 -34.68
CA GLY A 83 -2.09 -3.97 -33.82
C GLY A 83 -1.91 -2.46 -33.94
N GLU A 84 -2.78 -1.71 -33.28
CA GLU A 84 -2.78 -0.26 -33.27
C GLU A 84 -2.79 0.27 -31.84
N ILE A 85 -2.06 1.34 -31.55
CA ILE A 85 -2.12 2.03 -30.26
C ILE A 85 -3.31 2.97 -30.30
N LEU A 86 -4.35 2.64 -29.52
CA LEU A 86 -5.59 3.40 -29.48
C LEU A 86 -5.61 4.52 -28.45
N ALA A 87 -4.83 4.40 -27.38
CA ALA A 87 -4.80 5.38 -26.32
C ALA A 87 -3.43 5.45 -25.65
N VAL A 88 -3.04 6.66 -25.28
CA VAL A 88 -1.87 6.96 -24.48
C VAL A 88 -2.35 7.61 -23.19
N ARG A 89 -1.95 7.03 -22.05
CA ARG A 89 -2.32 7.52 -20.72
C ARG A 89 -1.05 7.83 -19.94
N PRO A 90 -0.62 9.10 -19.92
CA PRO A 90 0.51 9.51 -19.14
C PRO A 90 0.16 9.47 -17.64
N GLY A 91 1.01 8.82 -16.86
CA GLY A 91 0.92 8.79 -15.40
C GLY A 91 2.14 9.44 -14.76
N PRO A 92 2.20 9.52 -13.42
CA PRO A 92 3.30 10.22 -12.74
C PRO A 92 4.67 9.52 -12.85
N VAL A 93 4.68 8.21 -13.07
CA VAL A 93 5.91 7.39 -13.08
C VAL A 93 6.09 6.65 -14.39
N VAL A 94 5.00 6.18 -14.98
CA VAL A 94 4.97 5.43 -16.24
C VAL A 94 3.87 5.98 -17.14
N THR A 95 4.06 5.83 -18.45
CA THR A 95 3.02 6.08 -19.44
C THR A 95 2.47 4.75 -19.91
N LEU A 96 1.16 4.59 -19.91
CA LEU A 96 0.44 3.42 -20.42
C LEU A 96 0.01 3.65 -21.87
N TYR A 97 0.45 2.76 -22.75
CA TYR A 97 0.02 2.66 -24.13
C TYR A 97 -0.95 1.50 -24.27
N GLU A 98 -2.20 1.77 -24.65
CA GLU A 98 -3.22 0.72 -24.86
C GLU A 98 -3.21 0.34 -26.35
N MET A 99 -2.78 -0.88 -26.63
CA MET A 99 -2.71 -1.44 -27.97
C MET A 99 -3.87 -2.41 -28.21
N GLU A 100 -4.63 -2.22 -29.28
CA GLU A 100 -5.57 -3.22 -29.78
C GLU A 100 -4.84 -4.20 -30.70
N PRO A 101 -4.72 -5.48 -30.33
CA PRO A 101 -4.06 -6.47 -31.17
C PRO A 101 -4.95 -6.85 -32.34
N ALA A 102 -4.35 -7.09 -33.52
CA ALA A 102 -5.07 -7.61 -34.65
C ALA A 102 -5.72 -8.98 -34.33
N PRO A 103 -6.89 -9.32 -34.96
CA PRO A 103 -7.55 -10.59 -34.76
C PRO A 103 -6.61 -11.78 -34.91
N GLY A 104 -6.66 -12.73 -33.94
CA GLY A 104 -5.82 -13.91 -33.92
C GLY A 104 -4.44 -13.72 -33.26
N THR A 105 -4.09 -12.51 -32.81
CA THR A 105 -2.88 -12.28 -32.04
C THR A 105 -3.01 -12.81 -30.63
N LYS A 106 -2.11 -13.70 -30.21
CA LYS A 106 -2.08 -14.22 -28.82
C LYS A 106 -1.44 -13.18 -27.89
N SER A 107 -2.12 -12.83 -26.81
CA SER A 107 -1.61 -11.88 -25.80
C SER A 107 -0.26 -12.31 -25.22
N SER A 108 -0.06 -13.63 -25.02
CA SER A 108 1.19 -14.18 -24.52
C SER A 108 2.39 -13.85 -25.40
N ARG A 109 2.19 -13.74 -26.73
CA ARG A 109 3.25 -13.34 -27.67
C ARG A 109 3.69 -11.90 -27.43
N VAL A 110 2.75 -11.01 -27.17
CA VAL A 110 3.07 -9.59 -26.91
C VAL A 110 3.72 -9.45 -25.53
N ILE A 111 3.20 -10.16 -24.53
CA ILE A 111 3.73 -10.15 -23.16
C ILE A 111 5.20 -10.62 -23.13
N SER A 112 5.54 -11.64 -23.92
CA SER A 112 6.92 -12.15 -23.98
C SER A 112 7.92 -11.18 -24.63
N LEU A 113 7.45 -10.13 -25.32
CA LEU A 113 8.30 -9.11 -25.92
C LEU A 113 8.68 -7.95 -24.98
N ALA A 114 8.31 -8.01 -23.72
CA ALA A 114 8.52 -6.90 -22.78
C ALA A 114 9.98 -6.41 -22.75
N ASP A 115 10.95 -7.34 -22.63
CA ASP A 115 12.38 -6.99 -22.60
C ASP A 115 12.88 -6.46 -23.94
N ASP A 116 12.39 -7.01 -25.06
CA ASP A 116 12.73 -6.54 -26.42
C ASP A 116 12.17 -5.14 -26.69
N ILE A 117 10.95 -4.88 -26.25
CA ILE A 117 10.32 -3.55 -26.32
C ILE A 117 11.13 -2.56 -25.49
N ALA A 118 11.47 -2.91 -24.23
CA ALA A 118 12.27 -2.05 -23.37
C ALA A 118 13.59 -1.67 -24.04
N ARG A 119 14.30 -2.65 -24.57
CA ARG A 119 15.58 -2.45 -25.28
C ARG A 119 15.40 -1.54 -26.52
N SER A 120 14.40 -1.81 -27.33
CA SER A 120 14.16 -1.06 -28.61
C SER A 120 13.68 0.37 -28.36
N MET A 121 12.94 0.60 -27.25
CA MET A 121 12.50 1.93 -26.82
C MET A 121 13.52 2.65 -25.93
N SER A 122 14.72 2.08 -25.73
CA SER A 122 15.75 2.62 -24.83
C SER A 122 15.24 2.86 -23.40
N ALA A 123 14.23 2.08 -22.97
CA ALA A 123 13.64 2.15 -21.64
C ALA A 123 14.35 1.19 -20.68
N ILE A 124 14.38 1.52 -19.37
CA ILE A 124 14.98 0.68 -18.34
C ILE A 124 14.23 -0.66 -18.21
N SER A 125 12.91 -0.63 -18.43
CA SER A 125 12.03 -1.80 -18.38
C SER A 125 10.74 -1.51 -19.14
N ALA A 126 10.02 -2.56 -19.55
CA ALA A 126 8.65 -2.44 -20.01
C ALA A 126 7.79 -3.48 -19.29
N ARG A 127 6.55 -3.13 -19.00
CA ARG A 127 5.58 -4.07 -18.49
C ARG A 127 4.46 -4.21 -19.50
N VAL A 128 4.15 -5.46 -19.86
CA VAL A 128 3.10 -5.77 -20.82
C VAL A 128 2.06 -6.64 -20.15
N ALA A 129 0.79 -6.23 -20.16
CA ALA A 129 -0.29 -6.97 -19.53
C ALA A 129 -1.60 -6.77 -20.31
N VAL A 130 -2.52 -7.73 -20.19
CA VAL A 130 -3.86 -7.61 -20.75
C VAL A 130 -4.67 -6.60 -19.94
N VAL A 131 -5.34 -5.67 -20.61
CA VAL A 131 -6.26 -4.73 -19.96
C VAL A 131 -7.58 -5.43 -19.69
N GLN A 132 -7.97 -5.53 -18.42
CA GLN A 132 -9.19 -6.21 -18.04
C GLN A 132 -10.43 -5.47 -18.57
N GLY A 133 -11.38 -6.24 -19.10
CA GLY A 133 -12.66 -5.71 -19.59
C GLY A 133 -12.59 -5.03 -20.97
N ARG A 134 -11.44 -5.05 -21.65
CA ARG A 134 -11.23 -4.50 -22.99
C ARG A 134 -10.42 -5.45 -23.88
N ASN A 135 -10.62 -5.35 -25.19
CA ASN A 135 -9.76 -6.04 -26.16
C ASN A 135 -8.48 -5.23 -26.38
N ALA A 136 -7.69 -5.06 -25.32
CA ALA A 136 -6.48 -4.26 -25.37
C ALA A 136 -5.36 -4.89 -24.53
N ILE A 137 -4.13 -4.65 -24.97
CA ILE A 137 -2.91 -4.98 -24.25
C ILE A 137 -2.28 -3.67 -23.83
N GLY A 138 -2.05 -3.52 -22.51
CA GLY A 138 -1.37 -2.36 -21.94
C GLY A 138 0.13 -2.56 -21.96
N ILE A 139 0.85 -1.57 -22.46
CA ILE A 139 2.31 -1.50 -22.48
C ILE A 139 2.71 -0.29 -21.65
N GLU A 140 3.34 -0.53 -20.51
CA GLU A 140 3.80 0.51 -19.60
C GLU A 140 5.28 0.77 -19.85
N LEU A 141 5.62 2.02 -20.14
CA LEU A 141 7.00 2.48 -20.27
C LEU A 141 7.29 3.52 -19.21
N PRO A 142 8.45 3.45 -18.52
CA PRO A 142 8.83 4.45 -17.53
C PRO A 142 9.02 5.81 -18.16
N ASN A 143 8.51 6.84 -17.50
CA ASN A 143 8.72 8.22 -17.90
C ASN A 143 10.21 8.60 -17.76
N LEU A 144 10.70 9.44 -18.62
CA LEU A 144 12.06 9.99 -18.52
C LEU A 144 12.26 10.75 -17.21
N LYS A 145 11.24 11.48 -16.79
CA LYS A 145 11.20 12.19 -15.53
C LYS A 145 10.02 11.68 -14.69
N ARG A 146 10.33 11.11 -13.55
CA ARG A 146 9.31 10.61 -12.63
C ARG A 146 8.81 11.73 -11.74
N GLU A 147 7.50 11.84 -11.58
CA GLU A 147 6.88 12.80 -10.68
C GLU A 147 6.76 12.22 -9.28
N THR A 148 6.88 13.09 -8.28
CA THR A 148 6.63 12.70 -6.88
C THR A 148 5.15 12.81 -6.60
N VAL A 149 4.56 11.73 -6.06
CA VAL A 149 3.18 11.75 -5.57
C VAL A 149 3.19 12.21 -4.12
N TYR A 150 2.55 13.33 -3.83
CA TYR A 150 2.53 13.93 -2.49
C TYR A 150 1.35 13.41 -1.68
N LEU A 151 1.58 13.12 -0.39
CA LEU A 151 0.50 12.70 0.51
C LEU A 151 -0.57 13.78 0.64
N ARG A 152 -0.19 15.07 0.65
CA ARG A 152 -1.11 16.21 0.73
C ARG A 152 -2.18 16.15 -0.37
N GLU A 153 -1.79 15.88 -1.62
CA GLU A 153 -2.72 15.81 -2.74
C GLU A 153 -3.71 14.64 -2.63
N LEU A 154 -3.26 13.52 -2.03
CA LEU A 154 -4.13 12.37 -1.81
C LEU A 154 -5.15 12.66 -0.69
N LEU A 155 -4.71 13.25 0.42
CA LEU A 155 -5.56 13.59 1.56
C LEU A 155 -6.59 14.68 1.22
N THR A 156 -6.26 15.58 0.31
CA THR A 156 -7.17 16.64 -0.16
C THR A 156 -8.04 16.22 -1.34
N SER A 157 -7.80 15.03 -1.92
CA SER A 157 -8.58 14.55 -3.06
C SER A 157 -10.04 14.30 -2.68
N PRO A 158 -11.00 14.55 -3.58
CA PRO A 158 -12.41 14.22 -3.33
C PRO A 158 -12.62 12.75 -3.01
N VAL A 159 -11.84 11.86 -3.60
CA VAL A 159 -11.89 10.41 -3.34
C VAL A 159 -11.63 10.08 -1.88
N PHE A 160 -10.73 10.81 -1.21
CA PHE A 160 -10.42 10.62 0.21
C PHE A 160 -11.38 11.39 1.12
N THR A 161 -11.70 12.64 0.81
CA THR A 161 -12.50 13.49 1.68
C THR A 161 -13.97 13.04 1.74
N GLU A 162 -14.52 12.54 0.63
CA GLU A 162 -15.92 12.13 0.53
C GLU A 162 -16.13 10.62 0.75
N THR A 163 -15.05 9.84 0.97
CA THR A 163 -15.18 8.40 1.12
C THR A 163 -15.95 8.01 2.38
N LYS A 164 -16.78 6.97 2.25
CA LYS A 164 -17.51 6.33 3.36
C LYS A 164 -16.73 5.18 4.00
N GLN A 165 -15.52 4.93 3.55
CA GLN A 165 -14.65 3.89 4.11
C GLN A 165 -14.31 4.21 5.56
N LYS A 166 -14.37 3.18 6.43
CA LYS A 166 -14.15 3.36 7.86
C LYS A 166 -12.69 3.65 8.20
N LEU A 167 -11.77 2.87 7.62
CA LEU A 167 -10.32 3.02 7.82
C LEU A 167 -9.65 3.29 6.46
N ALA A 168 -9.91 4.48 5.91
CA ALA A 168 -9.40 4.88 4.60
C ALA A 168 -7.89 5.08 4.62
N LEU A 169 -7.18 4.40 3.73
CA LEU A 169 -5.75 4.48 3.52
C LEU A 169 -5.44 5.08 2.15
N CYS A 170 -4.63 6.12 2.11
CA CYS A 170 -4.06 6.63 0.87
C CYS A 170 -2.93 5.71 0.41
N LEU A 171 -3.09 5.03 -0.72
CA LEU A 171 -2.08 4.13 -1.25
C LEU A 171 -1.17 4.80 -2.30
N GLY A 172 -1.66 5.83 -2.97
CA GLY A 172 -0.93 6.51 -4.04
C GLY A 172 -1.84 6.84 -5.22
N LYS A 173 -1.26 6.88 -6.42
CA LYS A 173 -1.97 7.03 -7.68
C LYS A 173 -1.83 5.77 -8.53
N ASN A 174 -2.85 5.45 -9.30
CA ASN A 174 -2.75 4.41 -10.32
C ASN A 174 -1.93 4.92 -11.54
N ILE A 175 -1.78 4.06 -12.55
CA ILE A 175 -1.04 4.37 -13.77
C ILE A 175 -1.65 5.59 -14.50
N GLY A 176 -2.96 5.79 -14.40
CA GLY A 176 -3.67 6.93 -14.97
C GLY A 176 -3.63 8.21 -14.13
N GLY A 177 -2.88 8.23 -13.01
CA GLY A 177 -2.77 9.41 -12.15
C GLY A 177 -3.93 9.59 -11.14
N GLU A 178 -4.90 8.67 -11.11
CA GLU A 178 -6.04 8.75 -10.18
C GLU A 178 -5.66 8.29 -8.78
N ALA A 179 -6.15 8.99 -7.75
CA ALA A 179 -5.91 8.63 -6.36
C ALA A 179 -6.54 7.27 -6.00
N ILE A 180 -5.76 6.38 -5.40
CA ILE A 180 -6.19 5.07 -4.94
C ILE A 180 -6.29 5.07 -3.42
N ILE A 181 -7.49 4.82 -2.94
CA ILE A 181 -7.83 4.74 -1.52
C ILE A 181 -8.36 3.34 -1.23
N ALA A 182 -7.88 2.72 -0.16
CA ALA A 182 -8.32 1.40 0.29
C ALA A 182 -8.87 1.44 1.71
N ASP A 183 -9.79 0.53 2.03
CA ASP A 183 -10.37 0.41 3.37
C ASP A 183 -9.68 -0.71 4.16
N LEU A 184 -8.88 -0.35 5.15
CA LEU A 184 -8.21 -1.32 6.02
C LEU A 184 -9.22 -2.19 6.80
N ALA A 185 -10.42 -1.69 7.08
CA ALA A 185 -11.47 -2.47 7.73
C ALA A 185 -11.90 -3.70 6.92
N ARG A 186 -11.72 -3.65 5.59
CA ARG A 186 -11.97 -4.79 4.68
C ARG A 186 -10.74 -5.66 4.44
N MET A 187 -9.59 -5.27 4.98
CA MET A 187 -8.31 -5.97 4.90
C MET A 187 -7.76 -6.19 6.31
N PRO A 188 -8.44 -6.98 7.17
CA PRO A 188 -8.10 -7.09 8.61
C PRO A 188 -6.70 -7.64 8.86
N HIS A 189 -6.12 -8.33 7.88
CA HIS A 189 -4.77 -8.86 7.90
C HIS A 189 -4.04 -8.45 6.62
N LEU A 190 -3.39 -7.29 6.66
CA LEU A 190 -2.63 -6.76 5.53
C LEU A 190 -1.15 -7.09 5.69
N LEU A 191 -0.58 -7.81 4.73
CA LEU A 191 0.85 -8.03 4.62
C LEU A 191 1.45 -7.04 3.61
N VAL A 192 2.43 -6.26 4.05
CA VAL A 192 3.20 -5.35 3.19
C VAL A 192 4.63 -5.86 3.10
N ALA A 193 5.05 -6.27 1.91
CA ALA A 193 6.38 -6.80 1.65
C ALA A 193 7.11 -5.94 0.61
N GLY A 194 8.44 -5.91 0.72
CA GLY A 194 9.29 -5.20 -0.22
C GLY A 194 10.77 -5.35 0.16
N THR A 195 11.66 -5.26 -0.83
CA THR A 195 13.10 -5.22 -0.62
C THR A 195 13.55 -3.92 0.05
N THR A 196 14.76 -3.89 0.55
CA THR A 196 15.36 -2.66 1.08
C THR A 196 15.34 -1.56 0.00
N GLY A 197 14.87 -0.36 0.36
CA GLY A 197 14.74 0.76 -0.59
C GLY A 197 13.49 0.74 -1.48
N SER A 198 12.61 -0.27 -1.38
CA SER A 198 11.37 -0.33 -2.17
C SER A 198 10.27 0.66 -1.73
N GLY A 199 10.50 1.40 -0.64
CA GLY A 199 9.50 2.34 -0.08
C GLY A 199 8.53 1.72 0.92
N LYS A 200 8.75 0.49 1.42
CA LYS A 200 7.87 -0.18 2.40
C LYS A 200 7.59 0.70 3.63
N SER A 201 8.63 1.28 4.24
CA SER A 201 8.49 2.15 5.43
C SER A 201 7.73 3.43 5.10
N VAL A 202 7.97 4.01 3.91
CA VAL A 202 7.22 5.18 3.43
C VAL A 202 5.74 4.83 3.27
N ALA A 203 5.41 3.68 2.66
CA ALA A 203 4.04 3.23 2.49
C ALA A 203 3.33 3.01 3.83
N ILE A 204 4.00 2.38 4.81
CA ILE A 204 3.44 2.18 6.16
C ILE A 204 3.17 3.52 6.84
N ASN A 205 4.13 4.47 6.78
CA ASN A 205 3.95 5.82 7.32
C ASN A 205 2.78 6.55 6.64
N THR A 206 2.65 6.44 5.32
CA THR A 206 1.52 7.02 4.58
C THR A 206 0.18 6.45 5.04
N MET A 207 0.12 5.14 5.28
CA MET A 207 -1.09 4.47 5.80
C MET A 207 -1.44 4.96 7.22
N ILE A 208 -0.45 5.05 8.11
CA ILE A 208 -0.65 5.57 9.47
C ILE A 208 -1.14 7.02 9.42
N LEU A 209 -0.45 7.88 8.66
CA LEU A 209 -0.84 9.28 8.51
C LEU A 209 -2.23 9.44 7.91
N SER A 210 -2.64 8.60 6.97
CA SER A 210 -4.00 8.61 6.43
C SER A 210 -5.06 8.47 7.52
N LEU A 211 -4.81 7.61 8.52
CA LEU A 211 -5.71 7.44 9.66
C LEU A 211 -5.64 8.64 10.61
N LEU A 212 -4.43 9.12 10.94
CA LEU A 212 -4.23 10.23 11.87
C LEU A 212 -4.81 11.57 11.37
N TYR A 213 -4.79 11.80 10.06
CA TYR A 213 -5.37 13.00 9.44
C TYR A 213 -6.91 12.97 9.32
N ARG A 214 -7.53 11.83 9.60
CA ARG A 214 -8.97 11.65 9.41
C ARG A 214 -9.71 11.28 10.69
N MET A 215 -9.08 10.55 11.60
CA MET A 215 -9.74 9.93 12.74
C MET A 215 -9.22 10.47 14.06
N LYS A 216 -10.14 10.71 14.99
CA LYS A 216 -9.80 11.08 16.37
C LYS A 216 -9.34 9.84 17.16
N PRO A 217 -8.65 10.04 18.31
CA PRO A 217 -8.22 8.94 19.17
C PRO A 217 -9.35 8.04 19.65
N GLU A 218 -10.58 8.56 19.78
CA GLU A 218 -11.76 7.78 20.17
C GLU A 218 -12.25 6.87 19.05
N GLU A 219 -11.99 7.24 17.80
CA GLU A 219 -12.44 6.51 16.60
C GLU A 219 -11.44 5.48 16.14
N CYS A 220 -10.13 5.72 16.35
CA CYS A 220 -9.06 4.82 15.94
C CYS A 220 -8.00 4.71 17.02
N ARG A 221 -7.79 3.50 17.55
CA ARG A 221 -6.74 3.16 18.49
C ARG A 221 -5.70 2.29 17.84
N LEU A 222 -4.43 2.54 18.19
CA LEU A 222 -3.28 1.89 17.58
C LEU A 222 -2.42 1.19 18.63
N ILE A 223 -1.92 0.01 18.28
CA ILE A 223 -0.81 -0.66 18.94
C ILE A 223 0.29 -0.77 17.90
N MET A 224 1.45 -0.19 18.18
CA MET A 224 2.59 -0.23 17.28
C MET A 224 3.68 -1.13 17.86
N VAL A 225 4.21 -2.02 17.02
CA VAL A 225 5.28 -2.97 17.39
C VAL A 225 6.45 -2.75 16.43
N ASP A 226 7.58 -2.29 16.96
CA ASP A 226 8.80 -2.02 16.19
C ASP A 226 10.02 -2.63 16.91
N PRO A 227 10.27 -3.93 16.75
CA PRO A 227 11.37 -4.61 17.42
C PRO A 227 12.77 -4.14 16.96
N LYS A 228 12.84 -3.44 15.84
CA LYS A 228 14.09 -2.87 15.31
C LYS A 228 14.33 -1.43 15.75
N MET A 229 13.34 -0.77 16.34
CA MET A 229 13.39 0.64 16.78
C MET A 229 13.79 1.63 15.68
N LEU A 230 13.42 1.37 14.43
CA LEU A 230 13.90 2.14 13.29
C LEU A 230 12.81 2.98 12.60
N GLU A 231 11.54 2.58 12.70
CA GLU A 231 10.50 3.12 11.82
C GLU A 231 9.36 3.82 12.57
N LEU A 232 8.93 3.29 13.73
CA LEU A 232 7.70 3.72 14.40
C LEU A 232 7.92 4.56 15.67
N SER A 233 9.14 4.71 16.13
CA SER A 233 9.47 5.48 17.35
C SER A 233 9.02 6.95 17.28
N VAL A 234 8.92 7.52 16.09
CA VAL A 234 8.43 8.89 15.85
C VAL A 234 6.97 9.08 16.26
N TYR A 235 6.20 8.01 16.37
CA TYR A 235 4.80 8.04 16.80
C TYR A 235 4.64 7.89 18.31
N ASP A 236 5.72 7.69 19.07
CA ASP A 236 5.59 7.48 20.52
C ASP A 236 4.99 8.71 21.20
N GLY A 237 3.99 8.48 22.03
CA GLY A 237 3.28 9.55 22.71
C GLY A 237 2.07 10.14 22.00
N ILE A 238 1.75 9.79 20.74
CA ILE A 238 0.51 10.24 20.11
C ILE A 238 -0.73 9.70 20.86
N PRO A 239 -1.82 10.48 20.92
CA PRO A 239 -3.01 10.10 21.72
C PRO A 239 -3.76 8.86 21.18
N HIS A 240 -3.52 8.44 19.94
CA HIS A 240 -4.09 7.24 19.36
C HIS A 240 -3.48 5.94 19.90
N LEU A 241 -2.28 6.00 20.48
CA LEU A 241 -1.61 4.80 21.00
C LEU A 241 -2.27 4.29 22.29
N LEU A 242 -2.55 2.98 22.34
CA LEU A 242 -2.99 2.29 23.56
C LEU A 242 -1.83 2.02 24.54
N SER A 243 -0.62 1.89 24.03
CA SER A 243 0.62 1.73 24.78
C SER A 243 1.76 2.46 24.07
N PRO A 244 2.87 2.77 24.73
CA PRO A 244 4.09 3.18 24.05
C PRO A 244 4.44 2.18 22.93
N VAL A 245 5.19 2.61 21.94
CA VAL A 245 5.68 1.74 20.86
C VAL A 245 6.43 0.56 21.47
N VAL A 246 5.99 -0.64 21.12
CA VAL A 246 6.53 -1.88 21.70
C VAL A 246 7.77 -2.30 20.93
N THR A 247 8.93 -2.25 21.60
CA THR A 247 10.23 -2.59 21.00
C THR A 247 10.75 -3.95 21.45
N ASP A 248 10.29 -4.45 22.60
CA ASP A 248 10.67 -5.76 23.13
C ASP A 248 9.80 -6.87 22.55
N PRO A 249 10.38 -7.93 21.93
CA PRO A 249 9.63 -9.05 21.38
C PRO A 249 8.70 -9.76 22.37
N LYS A 250 9.13 -9.89 23.65
CA LYS A 250 8.28 -10.51 24.69
C LYS A 250 7.05 -9.66 24.99
N LYS A 251 7.22 -8.34 25.03
CA LYS A 251 6.10 -7.40 25.21
C LYS A 251 5.18 -7.38 23.98
N ALA A 252 5.72 -7.61 22.78
CA ALA A 252 4.91 -7.74 21.56
C ALA A 252 3.91 -8.91 21.66
N VAL A 253 4.36 -10.07 22.15
CA VAL A 253 3.49 -11.22 22.39
C VAL A 253 2.38 -10.88 23.40
N ILE A 254 2.70 -10.14 24.47
CA ILE A 254 1.72 -9.71 25.46
C ILE A 254 0.68 -8.77 24.83
N ALA A 255 1.13 -7.81 24.01
CA ALA A 255 0.24 -6.89 23.30
C ALA A 255 -0.73 -7.62 22.35
N LEU A 256 -0.22 -8.62 21.61
CA LEU A 256 -1.06 -9.44 20.73
C LEU A 256 -2.06 -10.30 21.50
N LYS A 257 -1.64 -10.94 22.59
CA LYS A 257 -2.55 -11.70 23.47
C LYS A 257 -3.61 -10.79 24.10
N TRP A 258 -3.27 -9.55 24.44
CA TRP A 258 -4.25 -8.58 24.92
C TRP A 258 -5.28 -8.24 23.83
N ALA A 259 -4.85 -8.00 22.58
CA ALA A 259 -5.75 -7.71 21.47
C ALA A 259 -6.74 -8.87 21.21
N VAL A 260 -6.27 -10.12 21.29
CA VAL A 260 -7.14 -11.31 21.14
C VAL A 260 -8.19 -11.33 22.26
N ARG A 261 -7.80 -11.12 23.52
CA ARG A 261 -8.76 -11.08 24.65
C ARG A 261 -9.79 -9.97 24.51
N GLU A 262 -9.36 -8.77 24.12
CA GLU A 262 -10.27 -7.64 23.88
C GLU A 262 -11.28 -7.96 22.78
N MET A 263 -10.82 -8.61 21.71
CA MET A 263 -11.69 -9.09 20.63
C MET A 263 -12.74 -10.08 21.15
N GLU A 264 -12.33 -11.08 21.93
CA GLU A 264 -13.25 -12.08 22.51
C GLU A 264 -14.27 -11.44 23.47
N GLU A 265 -13.83 -10.47 24.29
CA GLU A 265 -14.74 -9.74 25.18
C GLU A 265 -15.78 -8.92 24.40
N ARG A 266 -15.36 -8.29 23.31
CA ARG A 266 -16.29 -7.58 22.40
C ARG A 266 -17.30 -8.54 21.80
N TYR A 267 -16.87 -9.72 21.33
CA TYR A 267 -17.80 -10.75 20.84
C TYR A 267 -18.78 -11.19 21.91
N LYS A 268 -18.33 -11.42 23.14
CA LYS A 268 -19.22 -11.77 24.26
C LYS A 268 -20.22 -10.67 24.57
N LYS A 269 -19.80 -9.40 24.52
CA LYS A 269 -20.70 -8.25 24.71
C LYS A 269 -21.75 -8.17 23.59
N MET A 270 -21.33 -8.29 22.33
CA MET A 270 -22.25 -8.29 21.18
C MET A 270 -23.24 -9.45 21.25
N ALA A 271 -22.80 -10.65 21.57
CA ALA A 271 -23.66 -11.83 21.71
C ALA A 271 -24.74 -11.71 22.81
N ARG A 272 -24.51 -10.84 23.81
CA ARG A 272 -25.50 -10.56 24.86
C ARG A 272 -26.59 -9.56 24.43
N LEU A 273 -26.35 -8.83 23.37
CA LEU A 273 -27.27 -7.81 22.86
C LEU A 273 -28.20 -8.35 21.76
N GLY A 274 -27.93 -9.57 21.24
CA GLY A 274 -28.72 -10.25 20.20
C GLY A 274 -28.15 -9.97 18.82
#